data_5a590d20bfe893f312f0fba43003bc20
#
_entry.id   5a590d20bfe893f312f0fba43003bc20
#
_cell.length_a   1.000
_cell.length_b   1.000
_cell.length_c   1.000
_cell.angle_alpha   90.00
_cell.angle_beta   90.00
_cell.angle_gamma   90.00
#
_symmetry.space_group_name_H-M   'P 1'
#
loop_
_entity.id
_entity.type
_entity.pdbx_description
1 polymer ?
#
loop_
_entity_poly.entity_id
_entity_poly.type
_entity_poly.pdbx_seq_one_letter_code
_entity_poly.pdbx_strand_id
1 'polypeptide(L)'
;MNRFFVTEKNNDSFVLSKETLKHLQVIRIDTKPFICVYNEKFYECVLDNNAAKIIKKIEQNHEHKYEVVLAMAVIKLDRFEWALQKATELGVTKIIPLKTQYTNHDLLKFNKFSSKYERFKTILQNAAEQSFRNKIPVLTELMTLKQVLNLSIQNKYIAHEKIDISSNLPQPIDSDVIFLVGPEGGFSDEEINLAAKNNVKVVSLGSRILRAETAAIFMLSQMKID
;
A
#
# COMPACT_ATOMS: atom_id res chain seq x y z
N MET A 1 -21.32 4.87 0.43
CA MET A 1 -21.29 5.60 1.73
C MET A 1 -19.88 6.08 1.98
N ASN A 2 -19.69 7.34 2.40
CA ASN A 2 -18.36 7.90 2.66
C ASN A 2 -17.74 7.28 3.91
N ARG A 3 -16.42 7.19 3.95
CA ARG A 3 -15.65 6.56 5.04
C ARG A 3 -14.54 7.50 5.48
N PHE A 4 -14.24 7.51 6.78
CA PHE A 4 -13.21 8.36 7.37
C PHE A 4 -12.51 7.61 8.49
N PHE A 5 -11.18 7.59 8.48
CA PHE A 5 -10.40 7.12 9.60
C PHE A 5 -10.42 8.14 10.73
N VAL A 6 -10.67 7.66 11.94
CA VAL A 6 -10.71 8.47 13.17
C VAL A 6 -9.82 7.86 14.24
N THR A 7 -9.22 8.69 15.07
CA THR A 7 -8.23 8.27 16.07
C THR A 7 -8.70 8.42 17.51
N GLU A 8 -9.75 9.20 17.73
CA GLU A 8 -10.22 9.52 19.07
C GLU A 8 -11.71 9.24 19.22
N LYS A 9 -12.07 8.55 20.32
CA LYS A 9 -13.44 8.23 20.69
C LYS A 9 -13.80 8.82 22.03
N ASN A 10 -14.91 9.55 22.09
CA ASN A 10 -15.48 10.11 23.31
C ASN A 10 -16.88 9.53 23.53
N ASN A 11 -17.03 8.63 24.51
CA ASN A 11 -18.28 7.92 24.81
C ASN A 11 -18.89 7.24 23.57
N ASP A 12 -20.00 7.75 23.06
CA ASP A 12 -20.77 7.27 21.91
C ASP A 12 -20.47 8.03 20.60
N SER A 13 -19.40 8.83 20.57
CA SER A 13 -19.04 9.67 19.42
C SER A 13 -17.55 9.60 19.12
N PHE A 14 -17.19 9.88 17.86
CA PHE A 14 -15.81 10.10 17.43
C PHE A 14 -15.52 11.57 17.20
N VAL A 15 -14.29 11.98 17.55
CA VAL A 15 -13.78 13.31 17.25
C VAL A 15 -13.41 13.36 15.76
N LEU A 16 -13.91 14.36 15.05
CA LEU A 16 -13.63 14.57 13.64
C LEU A 16 -12.53 15.62 13.46
N SER A 17 -11.58 15.34 12.57
CA SER A 17 -10.58 16.34 12.17
C SER A 17 -11.21 17.52 11.44
N LYS A 18 -10.53 18.68 11.45
CA LYS A 18 -10.97 19.85 10.69
C LYS A 18 -11.11 19.55 9.19
N GLU A 19 -10.24 18.69 8.66
CA GLU A 19 -10.27 18.26 7.26
C GLU A 19 -11.48 17.40 6.97
N THR A 20 -11.79 16.43 7.85
CA THR A 20 -12.98 15.59 7.73
C THR A 20 -14.25 16.41 7.80
N LEU A 21 -14.35 17.36 8.75
CA LEU A 21 -15.50 18.26 8.85
C LEU A 21 -15.70 19.09 7.59
N LYS A 22 -14.62 19.66 7.05
CA LYS A 22 -14.66 20.39 5.77
C LYS A 22 -15.12 19.49 4.62
N HIS A 23 -14.63 18.27 4.56
CA HIS A 23 -15.04 17.29 3.53
C HIS A 23 -16.53 16.98 3.67
N LEU A 24 -17.03 16.70 4.87
CA LEU A 24 -18.46 16.43 5.14
C LEU A 24 -19.34 17.61 4.69
N GLN A 25 -18.90 18.85 4.91
CA GLN A 25 -19.60 20.07 4.43
C GLN A 25 -19.63 20.14 2.89
N VAL A 26 -18.49 19.89 2.22
CA VAL A 26 -18.41 19.92 0.74
C VAL A 26 -19.33 18.89 0.11
N ILE A 27 -19.41 17.67 0.67
CA ILE A 27 -20.30 16.62 0.16
C ILE A 27 -21.74 16.75 0.65
N ARG A 28 -22.06 17.77 1.44
CA ARG A 28 -23.39 18.06 2.00
C ARG A 28 -24.00 16.85 2.67
N ILE A 29 -23.23 16.31 3.65
CA ILE A 29 -23.63 15.06 4.32
C ILE A 29 -24.91 15.22 5.13
N ASP A 30 -25.14 16.39 5.73
CA ASP A 30 -26.30 16.74 6.56
C ASP A 30 -26.63 15.63 7.57
N THR A 31 -27.79 15.00 7.42
CA THR A 31 -28.27 13.89 8.27
C THR A 31 -27.97 12.52 7.70
N LYS A 32 -27.29 12.44 6.53
CA LYS A 32 -26.99 11.14 5.90
C LYS A 32 -25.92 10.40 6.69
N PRO A 33 -26.07 9.07 6.85
CA PRO A 33 -25.07 8.28 7.55
C PRO A 33 -23.76 8.18 6.74
N PHE A 34 -22.66 8.09 7.47
CA PHE A 34 -21.32 7.80 6.95
C PHE A 34 -20.61 6.81 7.86
N ILE A 35 -19.44 6.33 7.46
CA ILE A 35 -18.68 5.34 8.21
C ILE A 35 -17.46 5.99 8.82
N CYS A 36 -17.25 5.77 10.13
CA CYS A 36 -15.99 5.99 10.79
C CYS A 36 -15.24 4.65 10.93
N VAL A 37 -13.95 4.66 10.65
CA VAL A 37 -13.04 3.54 10.86
C VAL A 37 -12.22 3.82 12.11
N TYR A 38 -12.41 3.02 13.15
CA TYR A 38 -11.72 3.15 14.42
C TYR A 38 -11.23 1.80 14.92
N ASN A 39 -9.95 1.69 15.25
CA ASN A 39 -9.33 0.43 15.68
C ASN A 39 -9.71 -0.74 14.75
N GLU A 40 -9.54 -0.52 13.42
CA GLU A 40 -9.79 -1.51 12.37
C GLU A 40 -11.26 -1.99 12.26
N LYS A 41 -12.19 -1.27 12.87
CA LYS A 41 -13.63 -1.60 12.84
C LYS A 41 -14.43 -0.47 12.26
N PHE A 42 -15.50 -0.83 11.55
CA PHE A 42 -16.42 0.12 10.96
C PHE A 42 -17.54 0.48 11.94
N TYR A 43 -17.89 1.75 11.95
CA TYR A 43 -19.01 2.29 12.70
C TYR A 43 -19.85 3.18 11.81
N GLU A 44 -21.13 2.90 11.69
CA GLU A 44 -22.10 3.80 11.06
C GLU A 44 -22.36 4.95 12.01
N CYS A 45 -22.22 6.16 11.49
CA CYS A 45 -22.32 7.40 12.27
C CYS A 45 -23.18 8.43 11.53
N VAL A 46 -23.68 9.41 12.28
CA VAL A 46 -24.26 10.64 11.75
C VAL A 46 -23.52 11.84 12.33
N LEU A 47 -23.51 12.95 11.60
CA LEU A 47 -22.91 14.19 12.06
C LEU A 47 -23.81 14.81 13.16
N ASP A 48 -23.26 15.05 14.34
CA ASP A 48 -23.93 15.72 15.44
C ASP A 48 -22.94 16.68 16.12
N ASN A 49 -23.22 17.98 16.13
CA ASN A 49 -22.39 19.01 16.77
C ASN A 49 -20.89 18.91 16.48
N ASN A 50 -20.51 18.72 15.21
CA ASN A 50 -19.12 18.52 14.74
C ASN A 50 -18.45 17.21 15.24
N ALA A 51 -19.19 16.27 15.78
CA ALA A 51 -18.74 14.93 16.13
C ALA A 51 -19.47 13.87 15.28
N ALA A 52 -18.88 12.70 15.14
CA ALA A 52 -19.53 11.56 14.51
C ALA A 52 -20.23 10.71 15.59
N LYS A 53 -21.52 10.91 15.78
CA LYS A 53 -22.33 10.11 16.71
C LYS A 53 -22.51 8.70 16.19
N ILE A 54 -22.16 7.70 16.98
CA ILE A 54 -22.23 6.30 16.63
C ILE A 54 -23.69 5.83 16.65
N ILE A 55 -24.13 5.23 15.53
CA ILE A 55 -25.43 4.55 15.43
C ILE A 55 -25.24 3.07 15.77
N LYS A 56 -24.30 2.41 15.10
CA LYS A 56 -24.00 0.99 15.30
C LYS A 56 -22.60 0.63 14.80
N LYS A 57 -22.08 -0.47 15.32
CA LYS A 57 -20.87 -1.13 14.80
C LYS A 57 -21.25 -2.02 13.61
N ILE A 58 -20.39 -2.07 12.62
CA ILE A 58 -20.54 -2.93 11.43
C ILE A 58 -19.47 -4.01 11.50
N GLU A 59 -19.88 -5.27 11.52
CA GLU A 59 -18.98 -6.43 11.56
C GLU A 59 -18.60 -6.84 10.13
N GLN A 60 -17.67 -6.10 9.53
CA GLN A 60 -17.08 -6.39 8.22
C GLN A 60 -15.59 -6.22 8.29
N ASN A 61 -14.86 -7.10 7.60
CA ASN A 61 -13.42 -7.01 7.44
C ASN A 61 -13.08 -7.23 5.96
N HIS A 62 -12.36 -6.28 5.38
CA HIS A 62 -11.95 -6.29 3.98
C HIS A 62 -10.43 -6.44 3.82
N GLU A 63 -9.75 -6.84 4.90
CA GLU A 63 -8.30 -7.04 4.88
C GLU A 63 -7.94 -8.48 4.51
N HIS A 64 -6.83 -8.65 3.81
CA HIS A 64 -6.23 -9.97 3.63
C HIS A 64 -5.90 -10.59 5.00
N LYS A 65 -5.97 -11.92 5.08
CA LYS A 65 -5.51 -12.69 6.25
C LYS A 65 -3.99 -12.69 6.37
N TYR A 66 -3.29 -12.41 5.28
CA TYR A 66 -1.85 -12.48 5.14
C TYR A 66 -1.21 -11.10 5.17
N GLU A 67 0.05 -11.04 5.60
CA GLU A 67 0.88 -9.85 5.44
C GLU A 67 1.32 -9.73 3.97
N VAL A 68 0.86 -8.69 3.29
CA VAL A 68 1.19 -8.40 1.88
C VAL A 68 2.08 -7.18 1.83
N VAL A 69 3.36 -7.39 1.53
CA VAL A 69 4.38 -6.33 1.51
C VAL A 69 4.79 -6.03 0.07
N LEU A 70 4.78 -4.77 -0.29
CA LEU A 70 5.33 -4.28 -1.55
C LEU A 70 6.64 -3.50 -1.28
N ALA A 71 7.78 -4.06 -1.66
CA ALA A 71 9.07 -3.37 -1.69
C ALA A 71 9.31 -2.85 -3.11
N MET A 72 9.00 -1.59 -3.35
CA MET A 72 9.05 -0.98 -4.67
C MET A 72 10.14 0.09 -4.75
N ALA A 73 10.99 0.00 -5.77
CA ALA A 73 12.01 0.99 -6.02
C ALA A 73 11.41 2.40 -6.18
N VAL A 74 12.12 3.41 -5.67
CA VAL A 74 11.72 4.79 -5.87
C VAL A 74 11.88 5.15 -7.34
N ILE A 75 10.75 5.43 -7.98
CA ILE A 75 10.62 5.89 -9.37
C ILE A 75 10.17 7.34 -9.42
N LYS A 76 9.84 7.89 -10.59
CA LYS A 76 9.25 9.22 -10.72
C LYS A 76 8.08 9.38 -9.76
N LEU A 77 8.03 10.51 -9.02
CA LEU A 77 7.13 10.68 -7.87
C LEU A 77 5.65 10.53 -8.24
N ASP A 78 5.23 11.04 -9.40
CA ASP A 78 3.86 10.90 -9.90
C ASP A 78 3.45 9.43 -10.10
N ARG A 79 4.33 8.62 -10.66
CA ARG A 79 4.11 7.18 -10.83
C ARG A 79 4.17 6.43 -9.50
N PHE A 80 5.08 6.84 -8.61
CA PHE A 80 5.16 6.26 -7.27
C PHE A 80 3.88 6.55 -6.47
N GLU A 81 3.37 7.78 -6.50
CA GLU A 81 2.10 8.16 -5.89
C GLU A 81 0.93 7.33 -6.43
N TRP A 82 0.90 7.12 -7.75
CA TRP A 82 -0.12 6.28 -8.37
C TRP A 82 -0.01 4.81 -7.93
N ALA A 83 1.21 4.28 -7.84
CA ALA A 83 1.44 2.93 -7.33
C ALA A 83 1.01 2.78 -5.87
N LEU A 84 1.27 3.78 -5.01
CA LEU A 84 0.80 3.80 -3.62
C LEU A 84 -0.72 3.68 -3.54
N GLN A 85 -1.43 4.48 -4.35
CA GLN A 85 -2.89 4.44 -4.42
C GLN A 85 -3.39 3.05 -4.82
N LYS A 86 -2.90 2.50 -5.94
CA LYS A 86 -3.38 1.22 -6.46
C LYS A 86 -2.96 0.02 -5.60
N ALA A 87 -1.78 0.05 -5.00
CA ALA A 87 -1.37 -0.96 -4.04
C ALA A 87 -2.29 -0.98 -2.81
N THR A 88 -2.72 0.20 -2.35
CA THR A 88 -3.69 0.30 -1.25
C THR A 88 -5.03 -0.30 -1.63
N GLU A 89 -5.55 0.00 -2.81
CA GLU A 89 -6.80 -0.56 -3.33
C GLU A 89 -6.75 -2.10 -3.45
N LEU A 90 -5.56 -2.66 -3.74
CA LEU A 90 -5.31 -4.10 -3.85
C LEU A 90 -4.96 -4.81 -2.53
N GLY A 91 -5.13 -4.13 -1.40
CA GLY A 91 -5.01 -4.77 -0.10
C GLY A 91 -3.58 -4.88 0.47
N VAL A 92 -2.58 -4.17 -0.09
CA VAL A 92 -1.23 -4.15 0.51
C VAL A 92 -1.30 -3.76 1.98
N THR A 93 -0.54 -4.44 2.83
CA THR A 93 -0.49 -4.13 4.28
C THR A 93 0.68 -3.20 4.62
N LYS A 94 1.76 -3.29 3.85
CA LYS A 94 2.98 -2.52 4.06
C LYS A 94 3.66 -2.18 2.74
N ILE A 95 4.09 -0.93 2.58
CA ILE A 95 4.86 -0.48 1.43
C ILE A 95 6.24 -0.02 1.90
N ILE A 96 7.27 -0.55 1.26
CA ILE A 96 8.68 -0.26 1.54
C ILE A 96 9.25 0.45 0.32
N PRO A 97 9.52 1.77 0.39
CA PRO A 97 10.30 2.43 -0.62
C PRO A 97 11.70 1.81 -0.68
N LEU A 98 12.11 1.36 -1.86
CA LEU A 98 13.34 0.58 -2.04
C LEU A 98 14.39 1.42 -2.78
N LYS A 99 15.61 1.42 -2.27
CA LYS A 99 16.80 1.92 -2.96
C LYS A 99 17.54 0.76 -3.60
N THR A 100 17.70 0.81 -4.92
CA THR A 100 18.44 -0.17 -5.73
C THR A 100 19.58 0.51 -6.48
N GLN A 101 20.43 -0.25 -7.15
CA GLN A 101 21.56 0.27 -7.91
C GLN A 101 21.12 1.26 -9.01
N TYR A 102 20.01 0.97 -9.70
CA TYR A 102 19.51 1.80 -10.80
C TYR A 102 18.42 2.78 -10.38
N THR A 103 18.18 2.94 -9.07
CA THR A 103 17.30 4.02 -8.58
C THR A 103 17.89 5.38 -8.96
N ASN A 104 17.09 6.25 -9.57
CA ASN A 104 17.56 7.59 -9.94
C ASN A 104 17.93 8.40 -8.68
N HIS A 105 19.24 8.65 -8.52
CA HIS A 105 19.79 9.37 -7.37
C HIS A 105 19.22 10.77 -7.20
N ASP A 106 18.79 11.45 -8.27
CA ASP A 106 18.21 12.79 -8.19
C ASP A 106 16.87 12.82 -7.46
N LEU A 107 16.16 11.70 -7.39
CA LEU A 107 14.95 11.57 -6.61
C LEU A 107 15.22 11.52 -5.09
N LEU A 108 16.40 11.07 -4.71
CA LEU A 108 16.82 10.90 -3.31
C LEU A 108 17.63 12.08 -2.78
N LYS A 109 18.17 12.94 -3.65
CA LYS A 109 18.96 14.11 -3.27
C LYS A 109 18.11 15.15 -2.53
N PHE A 110 18.75 15.89 -1.62
CA PHE A 110 18.16 17.03 -0.90
C PHE A 110 16.82 16.73 -0.24
N ASN A 111 16.64 15.51 0.27
CA ASN A 111 15.40 15.07 0.89
C ASN A 111 14.16 15.16 -0.03
N LYS A 112 14.36 15.20 -1.35
CA LYS A 112 13.27 15.36 -2.32
C LYS A 112 12.18 14.29 -2.17
N PHE A 113 12.58 13.04 -1.92
CA PHE A 113 11.66 11.94 -1.69
C PHE A 113 11.04 12.01 -0.28
N SER A 114 11.89 12.14 0.76
CA SER A 114 11.42 12.13 2.16
C SER A 114 10.52 13.31 2.49
N SER A 115 10.70 14.47 1.85
CA SER A 115 9.79 15.62 2.01
C SER A 115 8.35 15.36 1.52
N LYS A 116 8.11 14.26 0.80
CA LYS A 116 6.79 13.86 0.29
C LYS A 116 6.05 12.88 1.18
N TYR A 117 6.65 12.40 2.28
CA TYR A 117 6.05 11.35 3.12
C TYR A 117 4.65 11.70 3.63
N GLU A 118 4.42 12.93 4.07
CA GLU A 118 3.08 13.34 4.52
C GLU A 118 2.05 13.29 3.37
N ARG A 119 2.45 13.68 2.17
CA ARG A 119 1.61 13.53 0.98
C ARG A 119 1.35 12.06 0.64
N PHE A 120 2.36 11.20 0.75
CA PHE A 120 2.20 9.76 0.54
C PHE A 120 1.22 9.15 1.55
N LYS A 121 1.34 9.47 2.84
CA LYS A 121 0.38 9.04 3.88
C LYS A 121 -1.04 9.49 3.55
N THR A 122 -1.23 10.73 3.10
CA THR A 122 -2.54 11.23 2.67
C THR A 122 -3.10 10.42 1.49
N ILE A 123 -2.26 10.04 0.52
CA ILE A 123 -2.67 9.20 -0.61
C ILE A 123 -3.12 7.82 -0.10
N LEU A 124 -2.36 7.19 0.79
CA LEU A 124 -2.71 5.89 1.37
C LEU A 124 -4.03 5.96 2.14
N GLN A 125 -4.23 6.98 2.97
CA GLN A 125 -5.46 7.18 3.71
C GLN A 125 -6.65 7.35 2.77
N ASN A 126 -6.57 8.27 1.80
CA ASN A 126 -7.64 8.52 0.85
C ASN A 126 -8.00 7.27 0.03
N ALA A 127 -6.98 6.50 -0.38
CA ALA A 127 -7.17 5.24 -1.09
C ALA A 127 -7.84 4.19 -0.20
N ALA A 128 -7.43 4.07 1.06
CA ALA A 128 -8.02 3.15 2.03
C ALA A 128 -9.49 3.52 2.33
N GLU A 129 -9.78 4.81 2.50
CA GLU A 129 -11.16 5.32 2.67
C GLU A 129 -12.03 5.00 1.45
N GLN A 130 -11.50 5.18 0.24
CA GLN A 130 -12.22 4.91 -0.99
C GLN A 130 -12.46 3.42 -1.20
N SER A 131 -11.46 2.57 -0.95
CA SER A 131 -11.48 1.13 -1.23
C SER A 131 -12.08 0.27 -0.11
N PHE A 132 -12.71 0.87 0.90
CA PHE A 132 -13.38 0.17 2.00
C PHE A 132 -12.43 -0.66 2.88
N ARG A 133 -11.22 -0.13 3.11
CA ARG A 133 -10.23 -0.78 3.96
C ARG A 133 -10.49 -0.56 5.45
N ASN A 134 -10.19 -1.56 6.26
CA ASN A 134 -10.19 -1.45 7.72
C ASN A 134 -8.90 -0.82 8.26
N LYS A 135 -7.83 -0.81 7.44
CA LYS A 135 -6.50 -0.33 7.80
C LYS A 135 -5.94 0.58 6.72
N ILE A 136 -5.13 1.55 7.13
CA ILE A 136 -4.25 2.28 6.23
C ILE A 136 -2.94 1.48 6.14
N PRO A 137 -2.41 1.19 4.96
CA PRO A 137 -1.13 0.50 4.82
C PRO A 137 0.00 1.26 5.50
N VAL A 138 0.93 0.53 6.08
CA VAL A 138 2.14 1.14 6.67
C VAL A 138 3.11 1.53 5.55
N LEU A 139 3.51 2.80 5.51
CA LEU A 139 4.62 3.26 4.68
C LEU A 139 5.88 3.34 5.55
N THR A 140 6.89 2.55 5.21
CA THR A 140 8.16 2.57 5.95
C THR A 140 9.10 3.67 5.45
N GLU A 141 10.18 3.90 6.17
CA GLU A 141 11.33 4.65 5.65
C GLU A 141 11.97 3.92 4.47
N LEU A 142 12.79 4.66 3.70
CA LEU A 142 13.55 4.12 2.58
C LEU A 142 14.50 3.00 3.05
N MET A 143 14.42 1.84 2.41
CA MET A 143 15.29 0.70 2.70
C MET A 143 16.15 0.33 1.50
N THR A 144 17.32 -0.27 1.77
CA THR A 144 18.15 -0.93 0.76
C THR A 144 17.62 -2.35 0.50
N LEU A 145 17.98 -2.92 -0.65
CA LEU A 145 17.64 -4.31 -0.96
C LEU A 145 18.09 -5.27 0.15
N LYS A 146 19.32 -5.12 0.66
CA LYS A 146 19.86 -5.96 1.74
C LYS A 146 19.00 -5.91 3.01
N GLN A 147 18.49 -4.75 3.39
CA GLN A 147 17.60 -4.63 4.55
C GLN A 147 16.27 -5.34 4.32
N VAL A 148 15.68 -5.24 3.11
CA VAL A 148 14.44 -5.93 2.77
C VAL A 148 14.63 -7.45 2.74
N LEU A 149 15.75 -7.93 2.23
CA LEU A 149 16.06 -9.36 2.20
C LEU A 149 16.12 -10.00 3.59
N ASN A 150 16.52 -9.23 4.60
CA ASN A 150 16.61 -9.68 6.00
C ASN A 150 15.26 -9.69 6.74
N LEU A 151 14.16 -9.25 6.12
CA LEU A 151 12.84 -9.33 6.76
C LEU A 151 12.37 -10.78 6.88
N SER A 152 11.75 -11.10 8.02
CA SER A 152 11.33 -12.47 8.39
C SER A 152 10.00 -12.88 7.73
N ILE A 153 9.82 -12.62 6.43
CA ILE A 153 8.70 -13.11 5.64
C ILE A 153 9.19 -14.23 4.74
N GLN A 154 8.47 -15.36 4.76
CA GLN A 154 8.90 -16.61 4.12
C GLN A 154 8.89 -16.50 2.59
N ASN A 155 7.84 -15.97 2.00
CA ASN A 155 7.70 -15.92 0.56
C ASN A 155 8.13 -14.55 0.02
N LYS A 156 9.17 -14.55 -0.79
CA LYS A 156 9.72 -13.35 -1.42
C LYS A 156 9.83 -13.58 -2.91
N TYR A 157 9.27 -12.67 -3.69
CA TYR A 157 9.29 -12.71 -5.15
C TYR A 157 9.88 -11.42 -5.69
N ILE A 158 10.85 -11.53 -6.60
CA ILE A 158 11.46 -10.40 -7.29
C ILE A 158 11.15 -10.48 -8.79
N ALA A 159 10.51 -9.44 -9.32
CA ALA A 159 10.20 -9.36 -10.74
C ALA A 159 11.45 -9.03 -11.55
N HIS A 160 11.73 -9.81 -12.61
CA HIS A 160 12.86 -9.58 -13.48
C HIS A 160 12.54 -9.94 -14.92
N GLU A 161 12.82 -9.02 -15.86
CA GLU A 161 12.45 -9.15 -17.26
C GLU A 161 13.32 -10.12 -18.05
N LYS A 162 14.55 -10.42 -17.58
CA LYS A 162 15.52 -11.29 -18.27
C LYS A 162 15.37 -12.77 -17.92
N ILE A 163 14.35 -13.13 -17.15
CA ILE A 163 14.11 -14.52 -16.72
C ILE A 163 13.21 -15.25 -17.73
N ASP A 164 13.40 -16.57 -17.82
CA ASP A 164 12.55 -17.43 -18.62
C ASP A 164 11.07 -17.30 -18.20
N ILE A 165 10.19 -17.21 -19.18
CA ILE A 165 8.74 -17.07 -19.00
C ILE A 165 8.16 -18.23 -18.16
N SER A 166 8.82 -19.40 -18.16
CA SER A 166 8.41 -20.54 -17.30
C SER A 166 8.53 -20.30 -15.80
N SER A 167 9.34 -19.31 -15.38
CA SER A 167 9.48 -18.89 -13.97
C SER A 167 8.35 -17.95 -13.54
N ASN A 168 7.12 -18.42 -13.60
CA ASN A 168 5.94 -17.61 -13.30
C ASN A 168 5.76 -17.37 -11.81
N LEU A 169 5.08 -16.25 -11.50
CA LEU A 169 4.57 -15.99 -10.16
C LEU A 169 3.46 -17.02 -9.84
N PRO A 170 3.47 -17.67 -8.65
CA PRO A 170 2.37 -18.55 -8.22
C PRO A 170 1.02 -17.84 -8.21
N GLN A 171 -0.05 -18.57 -8.54
CA GLN A 171 -1.42 -18.05 -8.58
C GLN A 171 -2.42 -19.11 -8.11
N PRO A 172 -3.29 -18.77 -7.15
CA PRO A 172 -3.26 -17.59 -6.28
C PRO A 172 -2.18 -17.69 -5.20
N ILE A 173 -1.77 -16.55 -4.62
CA ILE A 173 -0.89 -16.50 -3.46
C ILE A 173 -1.77 -16.40 -2.21
N ASP A 174 -1.60 -17.33 -1.28
CA ASP A 174 -2.38 -17.47 -0.05
C ASP A 174 -1.49 -17.58 1.20
N SER A 175 -0.50 -16.72 1.28
CA SER A 175 0.50 -16.69 2.36
C SER A 175 1.08 -15.28 2.53
N ASP A 176 1.78 -15.07 3.64
CA ASP A 176 2.59 -13.87 3.83
C ASP A 176 3.63 -13.75 2.73
N VAL A 177 3.75 -12.55 2.15
CA VAL A 177 4.56 -12.33 0.96
C VAL A 177 5.22 -10.98 0.90
N ILE A 178 6.42 -10.92 0.32
CA ILE A 178 7.07 -9.68 -0.15
C ILE A 178 7.20 -9.73 -1.67
N PHE A 179 6.67 -8.73 -2.33
CA PHE A 179 6.90 -8.46 -3.74
C PHE A 179 7.98 -7.38 -3.89
N LEU A 180 9.03 -7.67 -4.66
CA LEU A 180 10.12 -6.73 -4.96
C LEU A 180 10.02 -6.29 -6.41
N VAL A 181 9.95 -4.99 -6.61
CA VAL A 181 9.83 -4.36 -7.92
C VAL A 181 10.92 -3.32 -8.10
N GLY A 182 11.71 -3.46 -9.16
CA GLY A 182 12.81 -2.55 -9.51
C GLY A 182 12.34 -1.23 -10.13
N PRO A 183 13.27 -0.28 -10.33
CA PRO A 183 13.03 0.94 -11.09
C PRO A 183 12.95 0.66 -12.59
N GLU A 184 12.88 1.69 -13.42
CA GLU A 184 12.82 1.57 -14.88
C GLU A 184 14.03 0.83 -15.50
N GLY A 185 15.18 0.83 -14.82
CA GLY A 185 16.37 0.07 -15.23
C GLY A 185 16.44 -1.35 -14.67
N GLY A 186 15.41 -1.81 -13.96
CA GLY A 186 15.36 -3.13 -13.32
C GLY A 186 16.30 -3.26 -12.11
N PHE A 187 16.66 -4.50 -11.81
CA PHE A 187 17.69 -4.86 -10.84
C PHE A 187 18.99 -5.23 -11.55
N SER A 188 20.14 -4.95 -10.93
CA SER A 188 21.42 -5.41 -11.45
C SER A 188 21.60 -6.92 -11.27
N ASP A 189 22.51 -7.50 -12.06
CA ASP A 189 22.82 -8.94 -11.95
C ASP A 189 23.32 -9.30 -10.54
N GLU A 190 24.07 -8.39 -9.88
CA GLU A 190 24.52 -8.55 -8.49
C GLU A 190 23.36 -8.53 -7.51
N GLU A 191 22.37 -7.66 -7.72
CA GLU A 191 21.16 -7.58 -6.89
C GLU A 191 20.30 -8.85 -7.04
N ILE A 192 20.14 -9.35 -8.26
CA ILE A 192 19.42 -10.61 -8.53
C ILE A 192 20.16 -11.80 -7.89
N ASN A 193 21.49 -11.88 -8.03
CA ASN A 193 22.29 -12.93 -7.40
C ASN A 193 22.22 -12.86 -5.87
N LEU A 194 22.22 -11.66 -5.30
CA LEU A 194 22.04 -11.46 -3.86
C LEU A 194 20.65 -11.92 -3.40
N ALA A 195 19.60 -11.58 -4.14
CA ALA A 195 18.23 -11.99 -3.86
C ALA A 195 18.10 -13.52 -3.89
N ALA A 196 18.63 -14.19 -4.93
CA ALA A 196 18.62 -15.65 -5.05
C ALA A 196 19.34 -16.35 -3.88
N LYS A 197 20.51 -15.83 -3.44
CA LYS A 197 21.23 -16.34 -2.26
C LYS A 197 20.46 -16.17 -0.95
N ASN A 198 19.47 -15.29 -0.90
CA ASN A 198 18.57 -15.06 0.24
C ASN A 198 17.19 -15.70 0.06
N ASN A 199 17.10 -16.76 -0.75
CA ASN A 199 15.88 -17.53 -1.02
C ASN A 199 14.73 -16.72 -1.61
N VAL A 200 15.03 -15.64 -2.32
CA VAL A 200 14.03 -14.87 -3.09
C VAL A 200 13.82 -15.57 -4.43
N LYS A 201 12.59 -15.84 -4.77
CA LYS A 201 12.23 -16.42 -6.07
C LYS A 201 12.21 -15.31 -7.12
N VAL A 202 13.07 -15.46 -8.14
CA VAL A 202 13.09 -14.56 -9.29
C VAL A 202 12.01 -15.01 -10.27
N VAL A 203 11.10 -14.09 -10.63
CA VAL A 203 9.91 -14.42 -11.42
C VAL A 203 9.77 -13.53 -12.66
N SER A 204 9.25 -14.12 -13.72
CA SER A 204 8.79 -13.42 -14.92
C SER A 204 7.33 -13.00 -14.76
N LEU A 205 6.98 -11.83 -15.23
CA LEU A 205 5.59 -11.33 -15.30
C LEU A 205 5.00 -11.45 -16.71
N GLY A 206 5.58 -12.32 -17.55
CA GLY A 206 5.14 -12.59 -18.91
C GLY A 206 6.10 -12.05 -19.97
N SER A 207 5.71 -12.17 -21.25
CA SER A 207 6.53 -11.85 -22.40
C SER A 207 6.70 -10.35 -22.69
N ARG A 208 5.93 -9.50 -22.02
CA ARG A 208 5.98 -8.04 -22.21
C ARG A 208 6.73 -7.38 -21.06
N ILE A 209 7.52 -6.35 -21.39
CA ILE A 209 8.15 -5.51 -20.36
C ILE A 209 7.07 -4.61 -19.75
N LEU A 210 6.84 -4.75 -18.45
CA LEU A 210 5.93 -3.92 -17.68
C LEU A 210 6.67 -2.74 -17.07
N ARG A 211 6.02 -1.59 -16.99
CA ARG A 211 6.53 -0.49 -16.17
C ARG A 211 6.49 -0.90 -14.68
N ALA A 212 7.36 -0.31 -13.87
CA ALA A 212 7.48 -0.64 -12.45
C ALA A 212 6.14 -0.58 -11.71
N GLU A 213 5.36 0.49 -11.92
CA GLU A 213 4.02 0.63 -11.32
C GLU A 213 3.05 -0.46 -11.80
N THR A 214 3.14 -0.86 -13.06
CA THR A 214 2.30 -1.94 -13.61
C THR A 214 2.73 -3.31 -13.06
N ALA A 215 4.03 -3.55 -12.94
CA ALA A 215 4.57 -4.78 -12.34
C ALA A 215 4.11 -4.94 -10.89
N ALA A 216 4.15 -3.85 -10.09
CA ALA A 216 3.67 -3.86 -8.71
C ALA A 216 2.19 -4.26 -8.62
N ILE A 217 1.33 -3.66 -9.46
CA ILE A 217 -0.10 -3.97 -9.49
C ILE A 217 -0.35 -5.40 -9.94
N PHE A 218 0.36 -5.84 -10.99
CA PHE A 218 0.24 -7.21 -11.49
C PHE A 218 0.58 -8.24 -10.40
N MET A 219 1.67 -8.03 -9.65
CA MET A 219 2.06 -8.94 -8.55
C MET A 219 1.04 -8.94 -7.42
N LEU A 220 0.56 -7.77 -7.00
CA LEU A 220 -0.45 -7.64 -5.94
C LEU A 220 -1.78 -8.27 -6.31
N SER A 221 -2.18 -8.22 -7.59
CA SER A 221 -3.42 -8.83 -8.07
C SER A 221 -3.42 -10.37 -8.04
N GLN A 222 -2.28 -11.01 -7.76
CA GLN A 222 -2.18 -12.46 -7.63
C GLN A 222 -2.52 -12.97 -6.22
N MET A 223 -2.75 -12.07 -5.27
CA MET A 223 -3.22 -12.47 -3.94
C MET A 223 -4.59 -13.11 -4.05
N LYS A 224 -4.77 -14.18 -3.26
CA LYS A 224 -6.08 -14.82 -3.14
C LYS A 224 -7.10 -13.83 -2.59
N ILE A 225 -8.21 -13.69 -3.28
CA ILE A 225 -9.37 -12.94 -2.81
C ILE A 225 -10.12 -13.84 -1.83
N ASP A 226 -10.40 -13.34 -0.62
CA ASP A 226 -11.16 -14.03 0.42
C ASP A 226 -12.68 -13.96 0.16
#